data_7e8d096d58220f63601e34b14a9ff46a
#
_entry.id   7e8d096d58220f63601e34b14a9ff46a
#
_cell.length_a   1.000
_cell.length_b   1.000
_cell.length_c   1.000
_cell.angle_alpha   90.00
_cell.angle_beta   90.00
_cell.angle_gamma   90.00
#
_symmetry.space_group_name_H-M   'P 1'
#
loop_
_entity.id
_entity.type
_entity.pdbx_description
1 polymer ?
#
loop_
_entity_poly.entity_id
_entity_poly.type
_entity_poly.pdbx_seq_one_letter_code
_entity_poly.pdbx_strand_id
1 'polypeptide(L)'
;MKKILAVMATIMISLTAFADRQHVIAYTELPAQAQTSVQKHSNVADVAYVEQERDGIHPEYKVYLKNATEIDFDHRGNLQSIDCQVSPVPSGIIPELITNFVALHHPNHFIVEYTIEYRHLQVELSNGLELIFDMEGHFIRVDD
;
A
#
# COMPACT_ATOMS: atom_id res chain seq x y z
N MET A 1 -16.65 -29.51 62.01
CA MET A 1 -16.22 -29.87 60.64
C MET A 1 -16.66 -28.75 59.70
N LYS A 2 -15.76 -27.89 59.34
CA LYS A 2 -16.04 -26.81 58.40
C LYS A 2 -15.78 -27.33 56.99
N LYS A 3 -16.81 -27.48 56.19
CA LYS A 3 -16.69 -27.80 54.77
C LYS A 3 -16.28 -26.53 54.02
N ILE A 4 -15.06 -26.45 53.59
CA ILE A 4 -14.57 -25.43 52.71
C ILE A 4 -15.07 -25.79 51.28
N LEU A 5 -16.06 -25.05 50.83
CA LEU A 5 -16.52 -25.14 49.45
C LEU A 5 -15.51 -24.35 48.59
N ALA A 6 -14.65 -25.06 47.89
CA ALA A 6 -13.77 -24.47 46.90
C ALA A 6 -14.62 -24.08 45.67
N VAL A 7 -14.93 -22.83 45.54
CA VAL A 7 -15.49 -22.28 44.31
C VAL A 7 -14.34 -22.17 43.30
N MET A 8 -14.23 -23.16 42.42
CA MET A 8 -13.39 -23.02 41.24
C MET A 8 -14.07 -22.02 40.29
N ALA A 9 -13.62 -20.79 40.35
CA ALA A 9 -13.90 -19.82 39.31
C ALA A 9 -13.17 -20.24 38.02
N THR A 10 -13.88 -20.92 37.14
CA THR A 10 -13.39 -21.21 35.80
C THR A 10 -13.34 -19.87 35.07
N ILE A 11 -12.16 -19.25 35.03
CA ILE A 11 -11.90 -18.13 34.16
C ILE A 11 -11.92 -18.65 32.73
N MET A 12 -13.07 -18.54 32.06
CA MET A 12 -13.12 -18.69 30.61
C MET A 12 -12.35 -17.50 30.04
N ILE A 13 -11.08 -17.71 29.75
CA ILE A 13 -10.34 -16.84 28.83
C ILE A 13 -10.97 -17.10 27.48
N SER A 14 -11.91 -16.24 27.10
CA SER A 14 -12.33 -16.14 25.73
C SER A 14 -11.11 -15.64 24.94
N LEU A 15 -10.34 -16.57 24.35
CA LEU A 15 -9.46 -16.25 23.25
C LEU A 15 -10.38 -15.75 22.13
N THR A 16 -10.59 -14.45 22.09
CA THR A 16 -10.98 -13.80 20.85
C THR A 16 -9.80 -14.01 19.91
N ALA A 17 -9.90 -15.03 19.07
CA ALA A 17 -9.05 -15.13 17.90
C ALA A 17 -9.31 -13.86 17.12
N PHE A 18 -8.40 -12.88 17.22
CA PHE A 18 -8.28 -11.87 16.18
C PHE A 18 -7.93 -12.67 14.94
N ALA A 19 -8.95 -12.93 14.10
CA ALA A 19 -8.70 -13.46 12.78
C ALA A 19 -7.67 -12.56 12.15
N ASP A 20 -6.51 -13.11 11.83
CA ASP A 20 -5.42 -12.39 11.18
C ASP A 20 -6.02 -11.81 9.89
N ARG A 21 -6.23 -10.49 9.87
CA ARG A 21 -6.82 -9.80 8.72
C ARG A 21 -5.85 -9.76 7.55
N GLN A 22 -4.58 -10.01 7.83
CA GLN A 22 -3.48 -10.06 6.88
C GLN A 22 -2.91 -11.47 6.82
N HIS A 23 -2.71 -11.99 5.62
CA HIS A 23 -2.03 -13.25 5.42
C HIS A 23 -1.23 -13.25 4.12
N VAL A 24 -0.09 -13.93 4.13
CA VAL A 24 0.76 -14.08 2.96
C VAL A 24 0.10 -15.05 1.97
N ILE A 25 0.06 -14.65 0.71
CA ILE A 25 -0.46 -15.43 -0.41
C ILE A 25 0.62 -15.65 -1.47
N ALA A 26 0.38 -16.58 -2.39
CA ALA A 26 1.24 -16.74 -3.54
C ALA A 26 1.04 -15.58 -4.54
N TYR A 27 2.10 -15.19 -5.26
CA TYR A 27 2.03 -14.16 -6.29
C TYR A 27 0.93 -14.44 -7.33
N THR A 28 0.74 -15.70 -7.67
CA THR A 28 -0.27 -16.15 -8.64
C THR A 28 -1.72 -16.00 -8.16
N GLU A 29 -1.92 -15.74 -6.87
CA GLU A 29 -3.25 -15.46 -6.29
C GLU A 29 -3.64 -13.99 -6.38
N LEU A 30 -2.71 -13.11 -6.78
CA LEU A 30 -3.03 -11.72 -7.11
C LEU A 30 -4.03 -11.66 -8.28
N PRO A 31 -4.91 -10.65 -8.31
CA PRO A 31 -5.69 -10.34 -9.51
C PRO A 31 -4.78 -10.19 -10.73
N ALA A 32 -5.22 -10.69 -11.89
CA ALA A 32 -4.43 -10.67 -13.12
C ALA A 32 -3.94 -9.27 -13.51
N GLN A 33 -4.73 -8.24 -13.24
CA GLN A 33 -4.36 -6.85 -13.51
C GLN A 33 -3.20 -6.39 -12.61
N ALA A 34 -3.19 -6.77 -11.33
CA ALA A 34 -2.09 -6.50 -10.43
C ALA A 34 -0.81 -7.21 -10.87
N GLN A 35 -0.91 -8.50 -11.25
CA GLN A 35 0.23 -9.24 -11.81
C GLN A 35 0.83 -8.54 -13.04
N THR A 36 -0.02 -8.08 -13.96
CA THR A 36 0.39 -7.33 -15.16
C THR A 36 1.10 -6.02 -14.78
N SER A 37 0.57 -5.30 -13.79
CA SER A 37 1.19 -4.05 -13.31
C SER A 37 2.58 -4.30 -12.72
N VAL A 38 2.72 -5.33 -11.87
CA VAL A 38 4.02 -5.70 -11.29
C VAL A 38 5.02 -6.08 -12.39
N GLN A 39 4.61 -6.91 -13.35
CA GLN A 39 5.48 -7.34 -14.47
C GLN A 39 5.93 -6.19 -15.37
N LYS A 40 5.07 -5.17 -15.54
CA LYS A 40 5.38 -4.00 -16.37
C LYS A 40 6.45 -3.10 -15.74
N HIS A 41 6.45 -2.96 -14.42
CA HIS A 41 7.27 -1.97 -13.71
C HIS A 41 8.36 -2.58 -12.85
N SER A 42 8.34 -3.90 -12.64
CA SER A 42 9.29 -4.64 -11.80
C SER A 42 9.53 -6.03 -12.36
N ASN A 43 10.55 -6.71 -11.85
CA ASN A 43 10.75 -8.12 -12.15
C ASN A 43 10.03 -8.96 -11.08
N VAL A 44 9.27 -9.97 -11.50
CA VAL A 44 8.59 -10.90 -10.58
C VAL A 44 9.58 -11.58 -9.63
N ALA A 45 10.83 -11.83 -10.09
CA ALA A 45 11.88 -12.37 -9.25
C ALA A 45 12.29 -11.46 -8.09
N ASP A 46 11.97 -10.16 -8.16
CA ASP A 46 12.23 -9.17 -7.11
C ASP A 46 11.08 -9.06 -6.09
N VAL A 47 9.98 -9.78 -6.28
CA VAL A 47 8.91 -9.88 -5.30
C VAL A 47 9.40 -10.70 -4.10
N ALA A 48 9.40 -10.07 -2.92
CA ALA A 48 9.77 -10.74 -1.68
C ALA A 48 8.61 -11.58 -1.15
N TYR A 49 7.42 -10.98 -1.05
CA TYR A 49 6.18 -11.65 -0.67
C TYR A 49 4.97 -10.78 -1.04
N VAL A 50 3.80 -11.38 -0.95
CA VAL A 50 2.50 -10.73 -1.20
C VAL A 50 1.60 -10.97 0.00
N GLU A 51 0.93 -9.94 0.46
CA GLU A 51 -0.09 -10.01 1.49
C GLU A 51 -1.48 -9.73 0.92
N GLN A 52 -2.46 -10.46 1.42
CA GLN A 52 -3.87 -10.15 1.27
C GLN A 52 -4.39 -9.62 2.60
N GLU A 53 -4.99 -8.45 2.59
CA GLU A 53 -5.64 -7.84 3.74
C GLU A 53 -7.15 -7.78 3.53
N ARG A 54 -7.91 -8.04 4.62
CA ARG A 54 -9.35 -7.90 4.63
C ARG A 54 -9.76 -7.00 5.78
N ASP A 55 -9.94 -5.73 5.47
CA ASP A 55 -10.49 -4.75 6.42
C ASP A 55 -11.92 -4.29 6.07
N GLY A 56 -12.55 -4.95 5.14
CA GLY A 56 -13.90 -4.67 4.68
C GLY A 56 -14.53 -5.85 3.96
N ILE A 57 -15.43 -5.55 3.03
CA ILE A 57 -16.14 -6.55 2.23
C ILE A 57 -15.20 -7.20 1.20
N HIS A 58 -14.28 -6.42 0.66
CA HIS A 58 -13.37 -6.83 -0.39
C HIS A 58 -11.93 -6.90 0.11
N PRO A 59 -11.14 -7.90 -0.36
CA PRO A 59 -9.73 -7.95 -0.03
C PRO A 59 -8.95 -6.85 -0.75
N GLU A 60 -7.87 -6.39 -0.13
CA GLU A 60 -6.83 -5.57 -0.72
C GLU A 60 -5.52 -6.35 -0.75
N TYR A 61 -4.60 -5.96 -1.60
CA TYR A 61 -3.35 -6.69 -1.80
C TYR A 61 -2.16 -5.76 -1.69
N LYS A 62 -1.10 -6.24 -1.02
CA LYS A 62 0.18 -5.56 -0.90
C LYS A 62 1.29 -6.43 -1.47
N VAL A 63 2.06 -5.87 -2.37
CA VAL A 63 3.25 -6.52 -2.93
C VAL A 63 4.48 -5.86 -2.37
N TYR A 64 5.32 -6.63 -1.70
CA TYR A 64 6.59 -6.18 -1.17
C TYR A 64 7.73 -6.65 -2.06
N LEU A 65 8.53 -5.73 -2.54
CA LEU A 65 9.72 -6.02 -3.32
C LEU A 65 10.96 -6.13 -2.41
N LYS A 66 11.99 -6.81 -2.88
CA LYS A 66 13.25 -7.01 -2.15
C LYS A 66 14.01 -5.71 -1.84
N ASN A 67 13.75 -4.64 -2.60
CA ASN A 67 14.32 -3.30 -2.39
C ASN A 67 13.50 -2.43 -1.43
N ALA A 68 12.56 -3.03 -0.67
CA ALA A 68 11.64 -2.37 0.26
C ALA A 68 10.53 -1.54 -0.42
N THR A 69 10.36 -1.61 -1.73
CA THR A 69 9.19 -1.02 -2.40
C THR A 69 7.93 -1.77 -1.99
N GLU A 70 6.88 -1.03 -1.66
CA GLU A 70 5.54 -1.53 -1.36
C GLU A 70 4.57 -1.05 -2.43
N ILE A 71 3.73 -1.95 -2.96
CA ILE A 71 2.75 -1.64 -3.99
C ILE A 71 1.39 -2.16 -3.54
N ASP A 72 0.42 -1.27 -3.41
CA ASP A 72 -0.93 -1.59 -2.98
C ASP A 72 -1.90 -1.66 -4.15
N PHE A 73 -2.76 -2.66 -4.13
CA PHE A 73 -3.79 -2.89 -5.12
C PHE A 73 -5.15 -3.10 -4.47
N ASP A 74 -6.20 -2.62 -5.12
CA ASP A 74 -7.58 -2.94 -4.73
C ASP A 74 -7.94 -4.40 -5.08
N HIS A 75 -9.16 -4.81 -4.70
CA HIS A 75 -9.68 -6.15 -4.96
C HIS A 75 -9.77 -6.53 -6.45
N ARG A 76 -9.72 -5.56 -7.35
CA ARG A 76 -9.72 -5.78 -8.81
C ARG A 76 -8.32 -5.79 -9.40
N GLY A 77 -7.33 -5.43 -8.61
CA GLY A 77 -5.94 -5.30 -9.04
C GLY A 77 -5.59 -3.93 -9.62
N ASN A 78 -6.41 -2.90 -9.36
CA ASN A 78 -6.06 -1.52 -9.68
C ASN A 78 -5.04 -1.00 -8.68
N LEU A 79 -4.03 -0.27 -9.18
CA LEU A 79 -3.03 0.38 -8.34
C LEU A 79 -3.69 1.39 -7.41
N GLN A 80 -3.36 1.33 -6.11
CA GLN A 80 -3.77 2.28 -5.08
C GLN A 80 -2.60 3.16 -4.67
N SER A 81 -1.45 2.56 -4.42
CA SER A 81 -0.23 3.29 -4.08
C SER A 81 1.03 2.52 -4.47
N ILE A 82 2.12 3.25 -4.59
CA ILE A 82 3.47 2.71 -4.66
C ILE A 82 4.39 3.58 -3.82
N ASP A 83 5.05 2.96 -2.85
CA ASP A 83 6.05 3.57 -1.98
C ASP A 83 7.42 2.93 -2.23
N CYS A 84 8.33 3.71 -2.79
CA CYS A 84 9.70 3.30 -3.07
C CYS A 84 10.70 3.73 -1.98
N GLN A 85 10.20 4.22 -0.85
CA GLN A 85 10.96 4.65 0.33
C GLN A 85 11.94 5.79 0.00
N VAL A 86 13.12 5.45 -0.47
CA VAL A 86 14.20 6.41 -0.78
C VAL A 86 14.56 6.44 -2.27
N SER A 87 13.91 5.62 -3.08
CA SER A 87 14.17 5.50 -4.52
C SER A 87 13.07 6.19 -5.33
N PRO A 88 13.35 6.63 -6.55
CA PRO A 88 12.32 7.20 -7.42
C PRO A 88 11.26 6.17 -7.79
N VAL A 89 10.00 6.60 -7.80
CA VAL A 89 8.91 5.82 -8.41
C VAL A 89 9.19 5.66 -9.90
N PRO A 90 9.07 4.45 -10.48
CA PRO A 90 9.31 4.22 -11.90
C PRO A 90 8.49 5.15 -12.79
N SER A 91 9.10 5.68 -13.83
CA SER A 91 8.41 6.48 -14.83
C SER A 91 7.33 5.65 -15.54
N GLY A 92 6.23 6.28 -15.90
CA GLY A 92 5.10 5.63 -16.56
C GLY A 92 4.01 5.12 -15.60
N ILE A 93 4.26 5.08 -14.29
CA ILE A 93 3.22 4.84 -13.28
C ILE A 93 2.45 6.12 -13.00
N ILE A 94 3.17 7.23 -12.87
CA ILE A 94 2.62 8.54 -12.50
C ILE A 94 2.18 9.29 -13.78
N PRO A 95 1.01 9.97 -13.75
CA PRO A 95 0.60 10.82 -14.87
C PRO A 95 1.68 11.85 -15.27
N GLU A 96 1.87 12.03 -16.56
CA GLU A 96 2.92 12.91 -17.10
C GLU A 96 2.80 14.37 -16.63
N LEU A 97 1.58 14.88 -16.45
CA LEU A 97 1.35 16.22 -15.91
C LEU A 97 1.98 16.40 -14.53
N ILE A 98 1.88 15.38 -13.66
CA ILE A 98 2.48 15.40 -12.32
C ILE A 98 3.99 15.36 -12.40
N THR A 99 4.55 14.45 -13.19
CA THR A 99 6.02 14.33 -13.33
C THR A 99 6.62 15.59 -13.92
N ASN A 100 5.97 16.22 -14.91
CA ASN A 100 6.38 17.49 -15.49
C ASN A 100 6.29 18.65 -14.49
N PHE A 101 5.24 18.70 -13.67
CA PHE A 101 5.11 19.69 -12.61
C PHE A 101 6.26 19.60 -11.60
N VAL A 102 6.55 18.38 -11.13
CA VAL A 102 7.65 18.15 -10.19
C VAL A 102 9.00 18.50 -10.79
N ALA A 103 9.26 18.11 -12.04
CA ALA A 103 10.51 18.48 -12.74
C ALA A 103 10.70 19.98 -12.88
N LEU A 104 9.62 20.73 -13.10
CA LEU A 104 9.66 22.18 -13.27
C LEU A 104 9.79 22.94 -11.94
N HIS A 105 9.05 22.53 -10.91
CA HIS A 105 8.93 23.27 -9.65
C HIS A 105 9.82 22.72 -8.53
N HIS A 106 10.23 21.45 -8.61
CA HIS A 106 11.06 20.75 -7.63
C HIS A 106 12.21 19.99 -8.31
N PRO A 107 13.06 20.66 -9.11
CA PRO A 107 14.06 20.01 -9.98
C PRO A 107 15.14 19.22 -9.22
N ASN A 108 15.33 19.50 -7.92
CA ASN A 108 16.34 18.83 -7.08
C ASN A 108 15.78 17.64 -6.29
N HIS A 109 14.51 17.32 -6.48
CA HIS A 109 13.82 16.24 -5.78
C HIS A 109 13.10 15.33 -6.77
N PHE A 110 12.85 14.10 -6.33
CA PHE A 110 12.10 13.11 -7.11
C PHE A 110 10.96 12.54 -6.29
N ILE A 111 10.00 11.92 -6.95
CA ILE A 111 8.83 11.32 -6.32
C ILE A 111 9.26 9.95 -5.76
N VAL A 112 9.04 9.75 -4.46
CA VAL A 112 9.30 8.48 -3.76
C VAL A 112 8.04 7.68 -3.48
N GLU A 113 6.88 8.36 -3.41
CA GLU A 113 5.58 7.73 -3.20
C GLU A 113 4.53 8.36 -4.11
N TYR A 114 3.61 7.53 -4.61
CA TYR A 114 2.44 7.94 -5.39
C TYR A 114 1.22 7.21 -4.86
N THR A 115 0.18 7.97 -4.50
CA THR A 115 -1.08 7.44 -3.95
C THR A 115 -2.28 7.96 -4.73
N ILE A 116 -3.20 7.06 -5.04
CA ILE A 116 -4.46 7.35 -5.72
C ILE A 116 -5.57 7.34 -4.67
N GLU A 117 -6.02 8.53 -4.28
CA GLU A 117 -7.12 8.73 -3.36
C GLU A 117 -8.46 8.86 -4.10
N TYR A 118 -9.56 8.83 -3.35
CA TYR A 118 -10.90 8.86 -3.95
C TYR A 118 -11.15 10.08 -4.86
N ARG A 119 -10.57 11.23 -4.51
CA ARG A 119 -10.82 12.51 -5.21
C ARG A 119 -9.56 13.26 -5.63
N HIS A 120 -8.41 12.75 -5.32
CA HIS A 120 -7.15 13.40 -5.63
C HIS A 120 -6.02 12.39 -5.79
N LEU A 121 -4.96 12.85 -6.40
CA LEU A 121 -3.70 12.14 -6.50
C LEU A 121 -2.69 12.83 -5.59
N GLN A 122 -1.89 12.04 -4.90
CA GLN A 122 -0.87 12.54 -3.97
C GLN A 122 0.49 11.97 -4.35
N VAL A 123 1.51 12.82 -4.26
CA VAL A 123 2.89 12.38 -4.35
C VAL A 123 3.69 12.90 -3.16
N GLU A 124 4.60 12.08 -2.66
CA GLU A 124 5.63 12.50 -1.72
C GLU A 124 6.97 12.60 -2.45
N LEU A 125 7.66 13.71 -2.20
CA LEU A 125 8.99 13.98 -2.75
C LEU A 125 10.09 13.46 -1.82
N SER A 126 11.29 13.29 -2.36
CA SER A 126 12.48 12.82 -1.62
C SER A 126 12.88 13.68 -0.42
N ASN A 127 12.36 14.90 -0.30
CA ASN A 127 12.53 15.78 0.86
C ASN A 127 11.36 15.71 1.87
N GLY A 128 10.39 14.80 1.67
CA GLY A 128 9.22 14.63 2.53
C GLY A 128 8.05 15.59 2.24
N LEU A 129 8.16 16.42 1.20
CA LEU A 129 7.07 17.32 0.81
C LEU A 129 5.96 16.55 0.10
N GLU A 130 4.73 16.71 0.55
CA GLU A 130 3.54 16.12 -0.08
C GLU A 130 2.84 17.11 -0.99
N LEU A 131 2.54 16.69 -2.22
CA LEU A 131 1.86 17.48 -3.22
C LEU A 131 0.54 16.80 -3.61
N ILE A 132 -0.53 17.59 -3.64
CA ILE A 132 -1.88 17.15 -3.99
C ILE A 132 -2.26 17.67 -5.36
N PHE A 133 -2.80 16.76 -6.19
CA PHE A 133 -3.26 17.02 -7.55
C PHE A 133 -4.71 16.57 -7.70
N ASP A 134 -5.43 17.16 -8.64
CA ASP A 134 -6.74 16.63 -9.03
C ASP A 134 -6.59 15.31 -9.82
N MET A 135 -7.70 14.67 -10.14
CA MET A 135 -7.68 13.37 -10.85
C MET A 135 -7.16 13.49 -12.29
N GLU A 136 -7.09 14.68 -12.86
CA GLU A 136 -6.53 14.97 -14.17
C GLU A 136 -5.02 15.26 -14.10
N GLY A 137 -4.47 15.44 -12.90
CA GLY A 137 -3.04 15.69 -12.68
C GLY A 137 -2.66 17.16 -12.56
N HIS A 138 -3.65 18.08 -12.35
CA HIS A 138 -3.38 19.49 -12.10
C HIS A 138 -3.11 19.73 -10.62
N PHE A 139 -2.09 20.53 -10.32
CA PHE A 139 -1.69 20.85 -8.96
C PHE A 139 -2.80 21.62 -8.20
N ILE A 140 -3.06 21.17 -6.97
CA ILE A 140 -4.03 21.82 -6.06
C ILE A 140 -3.30 22.55 -4.94
N ARG A 141 -2.47 21.84 -4.17
CA ARG A 141 -1.80 22.38 -2.97
C ARG A 141 -0.64 21.51 -2.50
N VAL A 142 0.18 22.08 -1.65
CA VAL A 142 1.08 21.34 -0.76
C VAL A 142 0.27 20.88 0.46
N ASP A 143 0.49 19.67 0.88
CA ASP A 143 -0.06 19.14 2.15
C ASP A 143 1.08 19.12 3.20
N ASP A 144 0.83 19.75 4.36
CA ASP A 144 1.79 19.86 5.46
C ASP A 144 1.46 18.84 6.58
#